data_6347854c97c36f20c769246a3d45a27a
#
_entry.id   6347854c97c36f20c769246a3d45a27a
#
_cell.length_a   1.000
_cell.length_b   1.000
_cell.length_c   1.000
_cell.angle_alpha   90.00
_cell.angle_beta   90.00
_cell.angle_gamma   90.00
#
_symmetry.space_group_name_H-M   'P 1'
#
loop_
_entity.id
_entity.type
_entity.pdbx_description
1 polymer ?
#
loop_
_entity_poly.entity_id
_entity_poly.type
_entity_poly.pdbx_seq_one_letter_code
_entity_poly.pdbx_strand_id
1 'polypeptide(L)'
;MTLVLRYAARSDRGLVRANNEDSVYAGARLLALADGMGGHAAGEVASQLVIAALAHLDDDEPGGDLLAKLDAAVRAGNSAIAAQVEMEPDLEGMGTTLTAILFAGNRLGLVHIGDSRGYLLRDGELTQITKDDTFVQTLVDEGRITPEEAHSHPQRSLIMRALTGHEVEPTLTMREARAGDRYLLCSDGLSDPVSDETILEALQIPEVAESAHRLIELALRGGGPDNVTVVVADVVDYDYGQTQPILAGAVSGDDDQLTLPNTAAGRASAISQRKEIVKRVPPQADTFSRPRWSGRRLAFVVALVTVLMTAGLLIGRAIIRSNYYVADYAGSVSIMRGIQGSLLGMSLHQPYLMGCLSPRNELSQISYGQSGGPLDCHLMKLEDLRPPERAQVRAGLPAGTLDDAIGQLRELAANSLLPPCPAPRATSPPGRPAPPTTSETTEPNVTSSPA
;
A
#
# COMPACT_ATOMS: atom_id res chain seq x y z
N MET A 1 32.07 -21.07 -28.54
CA MET A 1 30.91 -21.39 -27.67
C MET A 1 30.33 -20.10 -27.21
N THR A 2 29.07 -19.83 -27.56
CA THR A 2 28.41 -18.56 -27.22
C THR A 2 27.33 -18.88 -26.20
N LEU A 3 27.46 -18.29 -25.02
CA LEU A 3 26.42 -18.43 -24.00
C LEU A 3 25.21 -17.57 -24.38
N VAL A 4 24.00 -18.15 -24.30
CA VAL A 4 22.73 -17.50 -24.60
C VAL A 4 21.73 -17.82 -23.49
N LEU A 5 20.68 -17.01 -23.38
CA LEU A 5 19.58 -17.22 -22.43
C LEU A 5 18.44 -18.05 -23.09
N ARG A 6 17.92 -19.03 -22.34
CA ARG A 6 16.64 -19.70 -22.58
C ARG A 6 15.72 -19.30 -21.45
N TYR A 7 14.65 -18.59 -21.71
CA TYR A 7 13.86 -17.92 -20.70
C TYR A 7 12.36 -18.17 -20.83
N ALA A 8 11.66 -17.99 -19.72
CA ALA A 8 10.22 -17.90 -19.61
C ALA A 8 9.84 -16.85 -18.57
N ALA A 9 8.77 -16.13 -18.82
CA ALA A 9 8.19 -15.21 -17.89
C ALA A 9 6.70 -15.51 -17.71
N ARG A 10 6.19 -15.30 -16.49
CA ARG A 10 4.76 -15.41 -16.17
C ARG A 10 4.42 -14.40 -15.09
N SER A 11 3.20 -13.88 -15.19
CA SER A 11 2.61 -12.99 -14.20
C SER A 11 1.17 -13.41 -13.93
N ASP A 12 0.74 -13.31 -12.70
CA ASP A 12 -0.64 -13.56 -12.26
C ASP A 12 -1.04 -12.48 -11.24
N ARG A 13 -2.27 -12.03 -11.33
CA ARG A 13 -2.81 -11.00 -10.43
C ARG A 13 -2.87 -11.45 -8.96
N GLY A 14 -2.79 -12.76 -8.71
CA GLY A 14 -3.08 -13.32 -7.41
C GLY A 14 -4.59 -13.41 -7.11
N LEU A 15 -4.92 -13.77 -5.87
CA LEU A 15 -6.30 -14.06 -5.46
C LEU A 15 -6.95 -12.89 -4.69
N VAL A 16 -6.17 -11.92 -4.25
CA VAL A 16 -6.63 -10.82 -3.38
C VAL A 16 -6.66 -9.48 -4.09
N ARG A 17 -5.68 -9.22 -4.97
CA ARG A 17 -5.56 -7.93 -5.68
C ARG A 17 -6.62 -7.78 -6.78
N ALA A 18 -7.07 -6.55 -7.03
CA ALA A 18 -8.00 -6.24 -8.10
C ALA A 18 -7.32 -6.14 -9.46
N ASN A 19 -6.11 -5.58 -9.50
CA ASN A 19 -5.30 -5.33 -10.69
C ASN A 19 -3.97 -6.08 -10.57
N ASN A 20 -3.26 -6.19 -11.68
CA ASN A 20 -1.87 -6.62 -11.72
C ASN A 20 -1.00 -5.37 -11.97
N GLU A 21 -0.20 -5.00 -11.00
CA GLU A 21 0.69 -3.84 -11.04
C GLU A 21 2.14 -4.23 -11.37
N ASP A 22 2.43 -5.54 -11.41
CA ASP A 22 3.73 -6.06 -11.83
C ASP A 22 3.90 -5.95 -13.34
N SER A 23 5.10 -5.64 -13.79
CA SER A 23 5.51 -5.67 -15.19
C SER A 23 6.81 -6.44 -15.36
N VAL A 24 6.89 -7.24 -16.42
CA VAL A 24 8.06 -8.07 -16.69
C VAL A 24 8.45 -8.06 -18.17
N TYR A 25 9.75 -8.05 -18.41
CA TYR A 25 10.38 -8.24 -19.71
C TYR A 25 11.40 -9.37 -19.61
N ALA A 26 11.31 -10.34 -20.50
CA ALA A 26 12.33 -11.39 -20.64
C ALA A 26 12.71 -11.52 -22.11
N GLY A 27 13.96 -11.19 -22.41
CA GLY A 27 14.51 -11.19 -23.76
C GLY A 27 15.86 -11.88 -23.87
N ALA A 28 16.46 -11.81 -25.04
CA ALA A 28 17.72 -12.51 -25.35
C ALA A 28 18.88 -12.07 -24.46
N ARG A 29 18.84 -10.83 -23.96
CA ARG A 29 19.91 -10.21 -23.16
C ARG A 29 19.40 -9.52 -21.90
N LEU A 30 18.13 -9.12 -21.87
CA LEU A 30 17.54 -8.41 -20.75
C LEU A 30 16.48 -9.28 -20.08
N LEU A 31 16.63 -9.46 -18.77
CA LEU A 31 15.58 -9.93 -17.89
C LEU A 31 15.28 -8.80 -16.93
N ALA A 32 14.03 -8.33 -16.84
CA ALA A 32 13.66 -7.24 -15.96
C ALA A 32 12.28 -7.49 -15.36
N LEU A 33 12.15 -7.23 -14.07
CA LEU A 33 10.93 -7.34 -13.29
C LEU A 33 10.78 -6.05 -12.47
N ALA A 34 9.60 -5.47 -12.53
CA ALA A 34 9.20 -4.27 -11.81
C ALA A 34 7.86 -4.54 -11.12
N ASP A 35 7.84 -4.45 -9.79
CA ASP A 35 6.66 -4.61 -8.94
C ASP A 35 6.14 -3.21 -8.61
N GLY A 36 4.96 -2.92 -9.14
CA GLY A 36 4.35 -1.60 -9.06
C GLY A 36 3.65 -1.37 -7.72
N MET A 37 3.85 -0.19 -7.14
CA MET A 37 3.21 0.21 -5.90
C MET A 37 2.54 1.57 -6.05
N GLY A 38 1.43 1.76 -5.33
CA GLY A 38 0.66 3.01 -5.32
C GLY A 38 -0.84 2.75 -5.21
N GLY A 39 -1.63 3.77 -4.87
CA GLY A 39 -3.10 3.63 -4.86
C GLY A 39 -3.67 3.71 -6.28
N HIS A 40 -4.78 3.00 -6.57
CA HIS A 40 -5.59 3.12 -7.79
C HIS A 40 -4.80 3.04 -9.12
N ALA A 41 -4.35 1.91 -9.58
CA ALA A 41 -3.66 1.71 -10.87
C ALA A 41 -2.37 2.55 -11.09
N ALA A 42 -1.90 3.26 -10.07
CA ALA A 42 -0.69 4.08 -10.16
C ALA A 42 0.58 3.22 -10.24
N GLY A 43 0.62 2.07 -9.53
CA GLY A 43 1.72 1.12 -9.59
C GLY A 43 1.90 0.48 -10.97
N GLU A 44 0.79 0.16 -11.64
CA GLU A 44 0.78 -0.35 -13.01
C GLU A 44 1.50 0.60 -13.98
N VAL A 45 1.22 1.90 -13.91
CA VAL A 45 1.85 2.90 -14.77
C VAL A 45 3.35 2.99 -14.48
N ALA A 46 3.75 3.00 -13.19
CA ALA A 46 5.13 3.12 -12.80
C ALA A 46 5.97 1.91 -13.29
N SER A 47 5.48 0.68 -13.09
CA SER A 47 6.16 -0.53 -13.54
C SER A 47 6.28 -0.60 -15.06
N GLN A 48 5.25 -0.22 -15.82
CA GLN A 48 5.27 -0.15 -17.28
C GLN A 48 6.32 0.85 -17.78
N LEU A 49 6.39 2.06 -17.19
CA LEU A 49 7.36 3.09 -17.60
C LEU A 49 8.80 2.62 -17.41
N VAL A 50 9.08 1.96 -16.29
CA VAL A 50 10.43 1.46 -16.00
C VAL A 50 10.81 0.31 -16.93
N ILE A 51 9.94 -0.66 -17.16
CA ILE A 51 10.18 -1.75 -18.11
C ILE A 51 10.39 -1.20 -19.53
N ALA A 52 9.58 -0.24 -19.98
CA ALA A 52 9.74 0.39 -21.29
C ALA A 52 11.10 1.11 -21.44
N ALA A 53 11.57 1.76 -20.37
CA ALA A 53 12.88 2.42 -20.37
C ALA A 53 14.06 1.44 -20.48
N LEU A 54 13.93 0.20 -20.01
CA LEU A 54 14.97 -0.83 -20.07
C LEU A 54 14.93 -1.64 -21.37
N ALA A 55 13.78 -1.80 -22.02
CA ALA A 55 13.56 -2.73 -23.13
C ALA A 55 14.56 -2.57 -24.29
N HIS A 56 15.01 -1.35 -24.59
CA HIS A 56 16.00 -1.09 -25.65
C HIS A 56 17.38 -1.75 -25.39
N LEU A 57 17.69 -2.12 -24.14
CA LEU A 57 18.96 -2.78 -23.80
C LEU A 57 19.02 -4.22 -24.34
N ASP A 58 17.89 -4.81 -24.72
CA ASP A 58 17.86 -6.16 -25.33
C ASP A 58 18.35 -6.15 -26.79
N ASP A 59 18.17 -5.04 -27.51
CA ASP A 59 18.57 -4.87 -28.92
C ASP A 59 20.02 -4.48 -29.08
N ASP A 60 20.67 -3.92 -28.06
CA ASP A 60 22.04 -3.43 -28.11
C ASP A 60 23.05 -4.57 -28.23
N GLU A 61 24.09 -4.36 -29.04
CA GLU A 61 25.24 -5.28 -29.04
C GLU A 61 25.87 -5.38 -27.63
N PRO A 62 26.30 -6.61 -27.22
CA PRO A 62 26.86 -6.84 -25.89
C PRO A 62 28.28 -6.24 -25.79
N GLY A 63 28.36 -4.92 -25.76
CA GLY A 63 29.63 -4.17 -25.67
C GLY A 63 29.54 -3.06 -24.64
N GLY A 64 30.68 -2.67 -24.08
CA GLY A 64 30.78 -1.55 -23.15
C GLY A 64 30.53 -1.91 -21.70
N ASP A 65 30.23 -0.88 -20.92
CA ASP A 65 29.96 -0.99 -19.48
C ASP A 65 28.48 -1.32 -19.23
N LEU A 66 28.21 -2.57 -18.83
CA LEU A 66 26.84 -3.05 -18.56
C LEU A 66 26.19 -2.31 -17.40
N LEU A 67 26.96 -1.96 -16.36
CA LEU A 67 26.44 -1.27 -15.20
C LEU A 67 26.07 0.17 -15.54
N ALA A 68 26.89 0.86 -16.34
CA ALA A 68 26.59 2.21 -16.81
C ALA A 68 25.32 2.23 -17.70
N LYS A 69 25.13 1.20 -18.56
CA LYS A 69 23.93 1.07 -19.38
C LYS A 69 22.67 0.87 -18.51
N LEU A 70 22.76 -0.03 -17.52
CA LEU A 70 21.66 -0.26 -16.57
C LEU A 70 21.35 1.00 -15.75
N ASP A 71 22.35 1.67 -15.20
CA ASP A 71 22.18 2.92 -14.44
C ASP A 71 21.47 4.00 -15.27
N ALA A 72 21.92 4.19 -16.52
CA ALA A 72 21.31 5.17 -17.43
C ALA A 72 19.85 4.85 -17.73
N ALA A 73 19.51 3.58 -17.98
CA ALA A 73 18.13 3.14 -18.23
C ALA A 73 17.24 3.28 -16.99
N VAL A 74 17.75 2.95 -15.80
CA VAL A 74 17.04 3.15 -14.52
C VAL A 74 16.75 4.62 -14.28
N ARG A 75 17.74 5.50 -14.48
CA ARG A 75 17.52 6.96 -14.35
C ARG A 75 16.50 7.48 -15.36
N ALA A 76 16.51 6.96 -16.60
CA ALA A 76 15.52 7.31 -17.61
C ALA A 76 14.10 6.87 -17.19
N GLY A 77 13.94 5.64 -16.68
CA GLY A 77 12.68 5.13 -16.15
C GLY A 77 12.16 5.95 -14.96
N ASN A 78 13.05 6.26 -14.01
CA ASN A 78 12.69 7.09 -12.85
C ASN A 78 12.31 8.52 -13.27
N SER A 79 12.98 9.09 -14.26
CA SER A 79 12.60 10.40 -14.82
C SER A 79 11.27 10.36 -15.56
N ALA A 80 10.93 9.24 -16.21
CA ALA A 80 9.61 9.05 -16.83
C ALA A 80 8.49 9.02 -15.80
N ILE A 81 8.72 8.38 -14.62
CA ILE A 81 7.78 8.43 -13.50
C ILE A 81 7.55 9.88 -13.06
N ALA A 82 8.62 10.68 -12.82
CA ALA A 82 8.50 12.08 -12.44
C ALA A 82 7.71 12.90 -13.46
N ALA A 83 8.00 12.73 -14.75
CA ALA A 83 7.31 13.43 -15.84
C ALA A 83 5.82 13.03 -15.92
N GLN A 84 5.49 11.77 -15.66
CA GLN A 84 4.10 11.30 -15.65
C GLN A 84 3.31 11.90 -14.48
N VAL A 85 3.89 11.98 -13.28
CA VAL A 85 3.27 12.63 -12.12
C VAL A 85 3.05 14.13 -12.37
N GLU A 86 3.99 14.81 -13.04
CA GLU A 86 3.80 16.21 -13.42
C GLU A 86 2.62 16.42 -14.41
N MET A 87 2.40 15.47 -15.32
CA MET A 87 1.29 15.51 -16.27
C MET A 87 -0.04 15.10 -15.64
N GLU A 88 -0.03 14.15 -14.74
CA GLU A 88 -1.19 13.57 -14.06
C GLU A 88 -0.97 13.55 -12.54
N PRO A 89 -1.24 14.65 -11.82
CA PRO A 89 -1.01 14.73 -10.37
C PRO A 89 -1.79 13.71 -9.52
N ASP A 90 -2.85 13.14 -10.05
CA ASP A 90 -3.61 12.07 -9.40
C ASP A 90 -2.79 10.76 -9.23
N LEU A 91 -1.66 10.64 -9.94
CA LEU A 91 -0.69 9.54 -9.83
C LEU A 91 0.41 9.83 -8.79
N GLU A 92 0.33 10.93 -8.03
CA GLU A 92 1.29 11.23 -6.97
C GLU A 92 1.39 10.07 -5.96
N GLY A 93 2.61 9.66 -5.67
CA GLY A 93 2.89 8.51 -4.80
C GLY A 93 2.99 7.18 -5.54
N MET A 94 2.88 7.16 -6.88
CA MET A 94 3.21 5.96 -7.65
C MET A 94 4.71 5.65 -7.56
N GLY A 95 5.01 4.38 -7.64
CA GLY A 95 6.39 3.91 -7.67
C GLY A 95 6.47 2.46 -8.11
N THR A 96 7.70 1.98 -8.21
CA THR A 96 7.95 0.56 -8.52
C THR A 96 9.30 0.12 -7.99
N THR A 97 9.41 -1.16 -7.66
CA THR A 97 10.70 -1.84 -7.49
C THR A 97 11.35 -2.06 -8.87
N LEU A 98 12.57 -2.51 -8.89
CA LEU A 98 13.23 -3.01 -10.10
C LEU A 98 14.29 -4.04 -9.74
N THR A 99 14.20 -5.21 -10.35
CA THR A 99 15.30 -6.18 -10.39
C THR A 99 15.54 -6.57 -11.85
N ALA A 100 16.74 -6.27 -12.40
CA ALA A 100 17.03 -6.59 -13.78
C ALA A 100 18.46 -7.12 -13.99
N ILE A 101 18.59 -8.00 -14.97
CA ILE A 101 19.85 -8.62 -15.42
C ILE A 101 20.06 -8.25 -16.88
N LEU A 102 21.23 -7.65 -17.18
CA LEU A 102 21.71 -7.45 -18.55
C LEU A 102 22.83 -8.43 -18.84
N PHE A 103 22.60 -9.34 -19.77
CA PHE A 103 23.48 -10.44 -20.12
C PHE A 103 24.37 -10.12 -21.31
N ALA A 104 25.66 -10.40 -21.19
CA ALA A 104 26.62 -10.21 -22.26
C ALA A 104 27.66 -11.36 -22.30
N GLY A 105 27.25 -12.48 -22.85
CA GLY A 105 28.08 -13.69 -22.94
C GLY A 105 28.34 -14.31 -21.55
N ASN A 106 29.58 -14.24 -21.06
CA ASN A 106 29.95 -14.76 -19.74
C ASN A 106 29.86 -13.73 -18.61
N ARG A 107 29.35 -12.53 -18.86
CA ARG A 107 29.15 -11.46 -17.87
C ARG A 107 27.70 -11.08 -17.81
N LEU A 108 27.24 -10.74 -16.63
CA LEU A 108 25.95 -10.11 -16.43
C LEU A 108 26.08 -8.91 -15.48
N GLY A 109 25.41 -7.83 -15.83
CA GLY A 109 25.14 -6.72 -14.93
C GLY A 109 23.81 -6.99 -14.23
N LEU A 110 23.76 -6.81 -12.92
CA LEU A 110 22.55 -6.87 -12.09
C LEU A 110 22.30 -5.47 -11.55
N VAL A 111 21.08 -4.99 -11.70
CA VAL A 111 20.56 -3.80 -11.01
C VAL A 111 19.40 -4.19 -10.11
N HIS A 112 19.33 -3.59 -8.92
CA HIS A 112 18.31 -3.89 -7.95
C HIS A 112 17.92 -2.65 -7.13
N ILE A 113 16.62 -2.45 -6.95
CA ILE A 113 15.96 -1.50 -6.05
C ILE A 113 14.65 -2.12 -5.57
N GLY A 114 14.44 -2.18 -4.26
CA GLY A 114 13.20 -2.66 -3.65
C GLY A 114 13.34 -4.04 -3.00
N ASP A 115 12.28 -4.81 -3.00
CA ASP A 115 12.17 -6.12 -2.34
C ASP A 115 11.79 -7.27 -3.28
N SER A 116 11.66 -7.00 -4.58
CA SER A 116 11.65 -8.06 -5.60
C SER A 116 12.99 -8.74 -5.62
N ARG A 117 13.02 -10.07 -5.73
CA ARG A 117 14.26 -10.83 -5.52
C ARG A 117 14.82 -11.43 -6.80
N GLY A 118 16.14 -11.56 -6.82
CA GLY A 118 16.89 -12.33 -7.79
C GLY A 118 17.59 -13.51 -7.13
N TYR A 119 17.51 -14.69 -7.73
CA TYR A 119 18.16 -15.91 -7.28
C TYR A 119 19.02 -16.52 -8.38
N LEU A 120 20.07 -17.23 -7.98
CA LEU A 120 20.93 -18.05 -8.83
C LEU A 120 20.89 -19.49 -8.30
N LEU A 121 20.48 -20.41 -9.16
CA LEU A 121 20.66 -21.85 -8.97
C LEU A 121 21.90 -22.28 -9.76
N ARG A 122 22.96 -22.68 -9.06
CA ARG A 122 24.24 -23.17 -9.61
C ARG A 122 24.67 -24.41 -8.83
N ASP A 123 25.04 -25.45 -9.54
CA ASP A 123 25.55 -26.70 -8.97
C ASP A 123 24.59 -27.32 -7.90
N GLY A 124 23.29 -27.07 -8.03
CA GLY A 124 22.25 -27.57 -7.12
C GLY A 124 22.03 -26.69 -5.86
N GLU A 125 22.75 -25.60 -5.72
CA GLU A 125 22.61 -24.63 -4.61
C GLU A 125 21.86 -23.38 -5.09
N LEU A 126 20.81 -22.98 -4.34
CA LEU A 126 20.06 -21.74 -4.56
C LEU A 126 20.65 -20.64 -3.69
N THR A 127 21.01 -19.53 -4.33
CA THR A 127 21.54 -18.35 -3.64
C THR A 127 20.73 -17.12 -4.03
N GLN A 128 20.19 -16.36 -3.08
CA GLN A 128 19.66 -15.03 -3.35
C GLN A 128 20.80 -14.10 -3.71
N ILE A 129 20.72 -13.46 -4.89
CA ILE A 129 21.77 -12.59 -5.43
C ILE A 129 21.46 -11.10 -5.28
N THR A 130 20.27 -10.76 -4.85
CA THR A 130 19.84 -9.42 -4.44
C THR A 130 19.78 -9.33 -2.91
N LYS A 131 19.63 -8.13 -2.41
CA LYS A 131 19.39 -7.87 -0.99
C LYS A 131 18.25 -6.89 -0.88
N ASP A 132 17.21 -7.28 -0.15
CA ASP A 132 15.97 -6.49 -0.08
C ASP A 132 16.20 -5.11 0.54
N ASP A 133 15.62 -4.09 -0.07
CA ASP A 133 15.63 -2.71 0.43
C ASP A 133 14.46 -2.44 1.37
N THR A 134 14.30 -3.30 2.40
CA THR A 134 13.22 -3.20 3.37
C THR A 134 13.72 -2.73 4.73
N PHE A 135 12.78 -2.20 5.53
CA PHE A 135 13.07 -1.83 6.91
C PHE A 135 13.56 -3.04 7.73
N VAL A 136 12.93 -4.20 7.56
CA VAL A 136 13.33 -5.41 8.31
C VAL A 136 14.74 -5.88 7.91
N GLN A 137 15.13 -5.74 6.64
CA GLN A 137 16.48 -6.06 6.21
C GLN A 137 17.52 -5.14 6.88
N THR A 138 17.19 -3.87 7.08
CA THR A 138 18.04 -2.95 7.84
C THR A 138 18.22 -3.43 9.29
N LEU A 139 17.14 -3.92 9.93
CA LEU A 139 17.23 -4.47 11.29
C LEU A 139 18.08 -5.75 11.36
N VAL A 140 18.00 -6.61 10.34
CA VAL A 140 18.84 -7.81 10.22
C VAL A 140 20.31 -7.41 10.09
N ASP A 141 20.63 -6.43 9.24
CA ASP A 141 21.98 -5.93 9.01
C ASP A 141 22.59 -5.30 10.27
N GLU A 142 21.78 -4.63 11.08
CA GLU A 142 22.17 -4.07 12.36
C GLU A 142 22.28 -5.15 13.47
N GLY A 143 21.92 -6.40 13.16
CA GLY A 143 21.92 -7.50 14.15
C GLY A 143 20.84 -7.36 15.23
N ARG A 144 19.78 -6.61 14.97
CA ARG A 144 18.68 -6.34 15.92
C ARG A 144 17.61 -7.41 15.89
N ILE A 145 17.43 -8.05 14.75
CA ILE A 145 16.56 -9.22 14.56
C ILE A 145 17.28 -10.27 13.72
N THR A 146 16.86 -11.53 13.82
CA THR A 146 17.35 -12.59 12.93
C THR A 146 16.61 -12.58 11.58
N PRO A 147 17.16 -13.23 10.53
CA PRO A 147 16.44 -13.40 9.28
C PRO A 147 15.07 -14.08 9.44
N GLU A 148 14.97 -15.06 10.34
CA GLU A 148 13.72 -15.78 10.62
C GLU A 148 12.67 -14.86 11.26
N GLU A 149 13.09 -13.96 12.17
CA GLU A 149 12.21 -12.97 12.80
C GLU A 149 11.72 -11.92 11.80
N ALA A 150 12.52 -11.60 10.78
CA ALA A 150 12.16 -10.65 9.74
C ALA A 150 10.90 -11.08 8.96
N HIS A 151 10.74 -12.38 8.65
CA HIS A 151 9.58 -12.92 7.93
C HIS A 151 8.25 -12.73 8.67
N SER A 152 8.26 -12.70 10.00
CA SER A 152 7.07 -12.52 10.84
C SER A 152 6.89 -11.10 11.36
N HIS A 153 7.79 -10.17 11.01
CA HIS A 153 7.76 -8.81 11.53
C HIS A 153 6.56 -8.01 10.99
N PRO A 154 5.85 -7.21 11.81
CA PRO A 154 4.69 -6.42 11.36
C PRO A 154 4.97 -5.44 10.22
N GLN A 155 6.21 -5.00 10.07
CA GLN A 155 6.66 -4.06 9.03
C GLN A 155 7.53 -4.73 7.97
N ARG A 156 7.34 -6.04 7.70
CA ARG A 156 8.15 -6.78 6.72
C ARG A 156 8.05 -6.20 5.30
N SER A 157 6.89 -5.70 4.92
CA SER A 157 6.63 -5.12 3.58
C SER A 157 6.90 -3.61 3.52
N LEU A 158 7.64 -3.03 4.48
CA LEU A 158 7.99 -1.61 4.44
C LEU A 158 9.24 -1.42 3.59
N ILE A 159 9.04 -1.01 2.34
CA ILE A 159 10.11 -0.73 1.36
C ILE A 159 10.78 0.60 1.71
N MET A 160 12.11 0.62 1.71
CA MET A 160 12.92 1.80 2.04
C MET A 160 13.45 2.51 0.79
N ARG A 161 13.56 1.81 -0.34
CA ARG A 161 14.00 2.37 -1.63
C ARG A 161 13.13 1.84 -2.76
N ALA A 162 12.65 2.75 -3.62
CA ALA A 162 11.87 2.45 -4.81
C ALA A 162 12.06 3.56 -5.85
N LEU A 163 11.71 3.29 -7.09
CA LEU A 163 11.63 4.28 -8.16
C LEU A 163 10.30 5.04 -8.05
N THR A 164 10.35 6.28 -7.63
CA THR A 164 9.17 7.14 -7.37
C THR A 164 9.24 8.48 -8.09
N GLY A 165 10.19 8.63 -9.03
CA GLY A 165 10.49 9.91 -9.66
C GLY A 165 11.46 10.78 -8.87
N HIS A 166 11.76 10.45 -7.62
CA HIS A 166 12.79 11.12 -6.81
C HIS A 166 14.15 10.49 -7.00
N GLU A 167 15.21 11.22 -6.63
CA GLU A 167 16.57 10.70 -6.72
C GLU A 167 16.74 9.47 -5.82
N VAL A 168 17.20 8.38 -6.42
CA VAL A 168 17.50 7.12 -5.75
C VAL A 168 18.70 6.46 -6.38
N GLU A 169 19.53 5.82 -5.58
CA GLU A 169 20.75 5.16 -6.01
C GLU A 169 20.50 3.64 -6.12
N PRO A 170 20.58 3.04 -7.33
CA PRO A 170 20.38 1.60 -7.50
C PRO A 170 21.59 0.81 -7.00
N THR A 171 21.34 -0.40 -6.52
CA THR A 171 22.39 -1.37 -6.26
C THR A 171 22.81 -2.02 -7.58
N LEU A 172 24.08 -1.81 -7.99
CA LEU A 172 24.64 -2.32 -9.23
C LEU A 172 25.75 -3.33 -8.93
N THR A 173 25.67 -4.52 -9.54
CA THR A 173 26.65 -5.59 -9.32
C THR A 173 27.02 -6.27 -10.64
N MET A 174 28.32 -6.51 -10.87
CA MET A 174 28.79 -7.33 -11.98
C MET A 174 29.02 -8.78 -11.52
N ARG A 175 28.53 -9.75 -12.29
CA ARG A 175 28.66 -11.18 -12.00
C ARG A 175 29.14 -11.95 -13.23
N GLU A 176 29.70 -13.14 -12.99
CA GLU A 176 30.08 -14.10 -14.02
C GLU A 176 28.94 -15.10 -14.24
N ALA A 177 28.56 -15.29 -15.50
CA ALA A 177 27.59 -16.30 -15.91
C ALA A 177 28.31 -17.55 -16.42
N ARG A 178 27.78 -18.72 -16.13
CA ARG A 178 28.32 -20.03 -16.56
C ARG A 178 27.21 -20.85 -17.22
N ALA A 179 27.60 -21.69 -18.18
CA ALA A 179 26.66 -22.68 -18.72
C ALA A 179 26.11 -23.57 -17.60
N GLY A 180 24.80 -23.75 -17.58
CA GLY A 180 24.11 -24.51 -16.53
C GLY A 180 23.58 -23.65 -15.37
N ASP A 181 23.91 -22.36 -15.32
CA ASP A 181 23.26 -21.45 -14.37
C ASP A 181 21.78 -21.30 -14.69
N ARG A 182 20.95 -21.24 -13.65
CA ARG A 182 19.55 -20.84 -13.76
C ARG A 182 19.29 -19.63 -12.87
N TYR A 183 18.74 -18.60 -13.46
CA TYR A 183 18.34 -17.37 -12.77
C TYR A 183 16.82 -17.34 -12.55
N LEU A 184 16.40 -16.86 -11.40
CA LEU A 184 15.01 -16.50 -11.11
C LEU A 184 14.97 -15.03 -10.72
N LEU A 185 14.09 -14.24 -11.35
CA LEU A 185 13.62 -12.96 -10.81
C LEU A 185 12.17 -13.14 -10.38
N CYS A 186 11.78 -12.60 -9.25
CA CYS A 186 10.41 -12.69 -8.77
C CYS A 186 10.00 -11.45 -7.96
N SER A 187 8.70 -11.12 -7.97
CA SER A 187 8.09 -10.18 -7.02
C SER A 187 7.92 -10.84 -5.65
N ASP A 188 7.59 -10.03 -4.64
CA ASP A 188 7.36 -10.46 -3.26
C ASP A 188 6.18 -11.44 -3.16
N GLY A 189 5.20 -11.35 -4.07
CA GLY A 189 4.09 -12.27 -4.17
C GLY A 189 4.48 -13.74 -4.36
N LEU A 190 5.71 -14.04 -4.82
CA LEU A 190 6.28 -15.38 -4.75
C LEU A 190 7.04 -15.62 -3.45
N SER A 191 8.00 -14.75 -3.11
CA SER A 191 8.97 -15.00 -2.03
C SER A 191 8.38 -14.85 -0.62
N ASP A 192 7.24 -14.19 -0.47
CA ASP A 192 6.54 -14.08 0.82
C ASP A 192 5.79 -15.37 1.20
N PRO A 193 4.95 -15.97 0.31
CA PRO A 193 4.21 -17.18 0.63
C PRO A 193 4.97 -18.49 0.38
N VAL A 194 6.11 -18.49 -0.33
CA VAL A 194 6.83 -19.70 -0.76
C VAL A 194 8.25 -19.68 -0.20
N SER A 195 8.65 -20.73 0.55
CA SER A 195 10.00 -20.83 1.11
C SER A 195 11.07 -21.10 0.04
N ASP A 196 12.31 -20.71 0.34
CA ASP A 196 13.45 -20.91 -0.55
C ASP A 196 13.68 -22.39 -0.93
N GLU A 197 13.40 -23.34 -0.01
CA GLU A 197 13.49 -24.77 -0.29
C GLU A 197 12.46 -25.19 -1.33
N THR A 198 11.24 -24.65 -1.25
CA THR A 198 10.16 -24.96 -2.21
C THR A 198 10.42 -24.28 -3.56
N ILE A 199 11.01 -23.08 -3.56
CA ILE A 199 11.49 -22.39 -4.76
C ILE A 199 12.59 -23.22 -5.43
N LEU A 200 13.55 -23.74 -4.67
CA LEU A 200 14.61 -24.62 -5.17
C LEU A 200 14.03 -25.86 -5.87
N GLU A 201 13.07 -26.55 -5.23
CA GLU A 201 12.41 -27.71 -5.84
C GLU A 201 11.73 -27.37 -7.18
N ALA A 202 11.05 -26.23 -7.25
CA ALA A 202 10.40 -25.80 -8.49
C ALA A 202 11.41 -25.41 -9.57
N LEU A 203 12.56 -24.84 -9.19
CA LEU A 203 13.63 -24.50 -10.11
C LEU A 203 14.41 -25.72 -10.61
N GLN A 204 14.32 -26.89 -9.99
CA GLN A 204 14.90 -28.13 -10.49
C GLN A 204 14.12 -28.74 -11.66
N ILE A 205 12.93 -28.24 -11.98
CA ILE A 205 12.16 -28.67 -13.15
C ILE A 205 12.93 -28.26 -14.41
N PRO A 206 13.26 -29.19 -15.33
CA PRO A 206 14.18 -28.92 -16.45
C PRO A 206 13.70 -27.82 -17.40
N GLU A 207 12.39 -27.79 -17.71
CA GLU A 207 11.83 -26.82 -18.66
C GLU A 207 11.50 -25.49 -17.95
N VAL A 208 12.09 -24.39 -18.42
CA VAL A 208 11.93 -23.04 -17.83
C VAL A 208 10.46 -22.62 -17.77
N ALA A 209 9.65 -22.96 -18.78
CA ALA A 209 8.23 -22.62 -18.83
C ALA A 209 7.40 -23.40 -17.79
N GLU A 210 7.73 -24.67 -17.55
CA GLU A 210 7.09 -25.50 -16.53
C GLU A 210 7.51 -25.07 -15.13
N SER A 211 8.80 -24.74 -14.94
CA SER A 211 9.32 -24.19 -13.69
C SER A 211 8.62 -22.87 -13.34
N ALA A 212 8.54 -21.91 -14.27
CA ALA A 212 7.83 -20.65 -14.07
C ALA A 212 6.34 -20.88 -13.75
N HIS A 213 5.67 -21.79 -14.45
CA HIS A 213 4.27 -22.12 -14.15
C HIS A 213 4.11 -22.71 -12.75
N ARG A 214 5.03 -23.60 -12.36
CA ARG A 214 5.00 -24.23 -11.03
C ARG A 214 5.18 -23.21 -9.90
N LEU A 215 6.06 -22.23 -10.07
CA LEU A 215 6.28 -21.16 -9.11
C LEU A 215 4.99 -20.33 -8.89
N ILE A 216 4.32 -19.91 -9.97
CA ILE A 216 3.01 -19.22 -9.87
C ILE A 216 1.99 -20.08 -9.13
N GLU A 217 1.85 -21.37 -9.49
CA GLU A 217 0.92 -22.27 -8.78
C GLU A 217 1.21 -22.36 -7.27
N LEU A 218 2.47 -22.41 -6.88
CA LEU A 218 2.86 -22.50 -5.47
C LEU A 218 2.46 -21.24 -4.72
N ALA A 219 2.72 -20.05 -5.25
CA ALA A 219 2.30 -18.78 -4.67
C ALA A 219 0.77 -18.69 -4.52
N LEU A 220 0.01 -19.07 -5.55
CA LEU A 220 -1.46 -19.11 -5.51
C LEU A 220 -1.98 -20.10 -4.48
N ARG A 221 -1.32 -21.26 -4.29
CA ARG A 221 -1.65 -22.23 -3.24
C ARG A 221 -1.29 -21.70 -1.84
N GLY A 222 -0.28 -20.84 -1.72
CA GLY A 222 0.07 -20.11 -0.52
C GLY A 222 -0.93 -19.01 -0.15
N GLY A 223 -1.98 -18.82 -0.96
CA GLY A 223 -3.05 -17.84 -0.75
C GLY A 223 -3.08 -16.72 -1.78
N GLY A 224 -2.03 -16.56 -2.61
CA GLY A 224 -1.92 -15.51 -3.63
C GLY A 224 -2.27 -14.12 -3.10
N PRO A 225 -1.60 -13.64 -2.03
CA PRO A 225 -1.99 -12.40 -1.35
C PRO A 225 -1.70 -11.16 -2.19
N ASP A 226 -0.77 -11.26 -3.13
CA ASP A 226 -0.32 -10.21 -4.00
C ASP A 226 -0.23 -10.63 -5.46
N ASN A 227 0.13 -9.70 -6.35
CA ASN A 227 0.55 -9.97 -7.71
C ASN A 227 1.77 -10.89 -7.67
N VAL A 228 1.84 -11.86 -8.54
CA VAL A 228 2.91 -12.87 -8.55
C VAL A 228 3.54 -12.91 -9.92
N THR A 229 4.78 -12.47 -10.01
CA THR A 229 5.50 -12.41 -11.28
C THR A 229 6.85 -13.10 -11.17
N VAL A 230 7.20 -13.89 -12.18
CA VAL A 230 8.45 -14.65 -12.23
C VAL A 230 9.07 -14.62 -13.61
N VAL A 231 10.39 -14.57 -13.65
CA VAL A 231 11.24 -14.84 -14.82
C VAL A 231 12.18 -15.97 -14.46
N VAL A 232 12.16 -17.06 -15.22
CA VAL A 232 13.13 -18.15 -15.11
C VAL A 232 13.97 -18.18 -16.37
N ALA A 233 15.29 -18.16 -16.23
CA ALA A 233 16.21 -18.17 -17.36
C ALA A 233 17.41 -19.09 -17.13
N ASP A 234 17.72 -19.94 -18.12
CA ASP A 234 18.91 -20.79 -18.16
C ASP A 234 20.00 -20.16 -19.01
N VAL A 235 21.21 -20.22 -18.55
CA VAL A 235 22.40 -19.95 -19.36
C VAL A 235 22.81 -21.24 -20.07
N VAL A 236 22.66 -21.25 -21.38
CA VAL A 236 22.95 -22.44 -22.20
C VAL A 236 24.01 -22.13 -23.24
N ASP A 237 24.80 -23.15 -23.60
CA ASP A 237 25.80 -23.06 -24.66
C ASP A 237 25.18 -23.55 -25.97
N TYR A 238 24.64 -22.63 -26.76
CA TYR A 238 23.96 -22.89 -28.01
C TYR A 238 24.37 -21.87 -29.07
N ASP A 239 24.37 -22.31 -30.35
CA ASP A 239 24.63 -21.43 -31.48
C ASP A 239 23.48 -20.44 -31.78
N TYR A 240 22.26 -20.75 -31.33
CA TYR A 240 21.09 -19.95 -31.56
C TYR A 240 20.26 -19.84 -30.25
N GLY A 241 20.02 -18.62 -29.81
CA GLY A 241 19.16 -18.31 -28.66
C GLY A 241 17.71 -18.03 -29.04
N GLN A 242 16.87 -17.91 -28.04
CA GLN A 242 15.52 -17.37 -28.17
C GLN A 242 15.65 -15.87 -28.50
N THR A 243 14.89 -15.38 -29.49
CA THR A 243 15.02 -13.98 -29.96
C THR A 243 13.77 -13.15 -29.74
N GLN A 244 12.62 -13.77 -29.48
CA GLN A 244 11.38 -13.04 -29.24
C GLN A 244 11.23 -12.75 -27.74
N PRO A 245 11.12 -11.48 -27.36
CA PRO A 245 10.91 -11.14 -25.95
C PRO A 245 9.52 -11.60 -25.49
N ILE A 246 9.42 -11.93 -24.21
CA ILE A 246 8.17 -12.21 -23.51
C ILE A 246 7.88 -11.01 -22.61
N LEU A 247 6.70 -10.41 -22.77
CA LEU A 247 6.15 -9.43 -21.86
C LEU A 247 4.99 -10.06 -21.11
N ALA A 248 4.88 -9.82 -19.82
CA ALA A 248 3.76 -10.29 -19.01
C ALA A 248 3.45 -9.28 -17.88
N GLY A 249 2.29 -9.44 -17.25
CA GLY A 249 1.79 -8.50 -16.25
C GLY A 249 1.21 -7.23 -16.89
N ALA A 250 1.23 -6.12 -16.19
CA ALA A 250 0.67 -4.85 -16.61
C ALA A 250 1.14 -4.38 -17.99
N VAL A 251 2.40 -4.67 -18.35
CA VAL A 251 2.98 -4.27 -19.64
C VAL A 251 2.41 -5.02 -20.85
N SER A 252 1.79 -6.18 -20.65
CA SER A 252 1.22 -7.00 -21.75
C SER A 252 -0.21 -6.59 -22.16
N GLY A 253 -0.87 -5.75 -21.38
CA GLY A 253 -2.30 -5.43 -21.54
C GLY A 253 -3.23 -6.57 -21.10
N ASP A 254 -4.52 -6.27 -20.95
CA ASP A 254 -5.53 -7.16 -20.35
C ASP A 254 -5.84 -8.46 -21.11
N ASP A 255 -5.33 -8.66 -22.33
CA ASP A 255 -5.74 -9.78 -23.21
C ASP A 255 -5.08 -11.13 -22.86
N ASP A 256 -3.99 -11.18 -22.10
CA ASP A 256 -3.27 -12.43 -21.78
C ASP A 256 -3.63 -13.04 -20.40
N GLN A 257 -4.44 -12.37 -19.60
CA GLN A 257 -4.89 -12.87 -18.31
C GLN A 257 -6.16 -13.73 -18.43
N LEU A 258 -6.06 -14.88 -19.10
CA LEU A 258 -7.04 -15.96 -18.94
C LEU A 258 -6.84 -16.58 -17.54
N THR A 259 -7.19 -15.87 -16.49
CA THR A 259 -7.38 -16.46 -15.18
C THR A 259 -8.58 -17.38 -15.23
N LEU A 260 -8.31 -18.67 -15.44
CA LEU A 260 -9.32 -19.69 -15.22
C LEU A 260 -9.73 -19.60 -13.74
N PRO A 261 -11.00 -19.31 -13.43
CA PRO A 261 -11.44 -19.22 -12.05
C PRO A 261 -11.07 -20.51 -11.33
N ASN A 262 -10.47 -20.44 -10.15
CA ASN A 262 -10.02 -21.60 -9.35
C ASN A 262 -11.22 -22.38 -8.76
N THR A 263 -12.20 -22.64 -9.57
CA THR A 263 -13.37 -23.48 -9.31
C THR A 263 -13.18 -24.87 -9.92
N ALA A 264 -13.86 -25.87 -9.37
CA ALA A 264 -13.86 -27.22 -9.93
C ALA A 264 -14.29 -27.23 -11.42
N ALA A 265 -15.19 -26.31 -11.81
CA ALA A 265 -15.62 -26.11 -13.19
C ALA A 265 -14.51 -25.50 -14.06
N GLY A 266 -13.74 -24.53 -13.57
CA GLY A 266 -12.60 -23.95 -14.27
C GLY A 266 -11.48 -24.97 -14.53
N ARG A 267 -11.19 -25.81 -13.54
CA ARG A 267 -10.22 -26.92 -13.71
C ARG A 267 -10.71 -27.99 -14.73
N ALA A 268 -11.99 -28.31 -14.74
CA ALA A 268 -12.57 -29.21 -15.71
C ALA A 268 -12.53 -28.66 -17.15
N SER A 269 -12.76 -27.33 -17.32
CA SER A 269 -12.66 -26.66 -18.62
C SER A 269 -11.23 -26.66 -19.16
N ALA A 270 -10.21 -26.46 -18.28
CA ALA A 270 -8.80 -26.52 -18.67
C ALA A 270 -8.37 -27.93 -19.17
N ILE A 271 -8.95 -28.99 -18.63
CA ILE A 271 -8.69 -30.37 -19.05
C ILE A 271 -9.36 -30.70 -20.40
N SER A 272 -10.54 -30.12 -20.67
CA SER A 272 -11.28 -30.37 -21.91
C SER A 272 -10.72 -29.58 -23.11
N GLN A 273 -10.03 -28.46 -22.91
CA GLN A 273 -9.42 -27.68 -23.99
C GLN A 273 -8.12 -28.30 -24.56
N ARG A 274 -7.57 -29.36 -23.96
CA ARG A 274 -6.30 -29.99 -24.40
C ARG A 274 -6.45 -30.94 -25.61
N LYS A 275 -7.58 -30.94 -26.29
CA LYS A 275 -7.84 -31.87 -27.44
C LYS A 275 -8.62 -31.21 -28.55
N GLU A 276 -8.03 -30.24 -29.23
CA GLU A 276 -8.41 -29.98 -30.63
C GLU A 276 -7.22 -29.44 -31.43
N ILE A 277 -6.62 -30.34 -32.23
CA ILE A 277 -5.70 -29.94 -33.30
C ILE A 277 -6.56 -29.34 -34.40
N VAL A 278 -6.60 -27.99 -34.44
CA VAL A 278 -7.38 -27.27 -35.46
C VAL A 278 -6.65 -27.34 -36.81
N LYS A 279 -7.25 -28.05 -37.76
CA LYS A 279 -6.95 -27.94 -39.20
C LYS A 279 -7.24 -26.51 -39.64
N ARG A 280 -6.23 -25.80 -40.18
CA ARG A 280 -6.39 -24.48 -40.79
C ARG A 280 -7.36 -24.53 -41.96
N VAL A 281 -8.47 -23.81 -41.85
CA VAL A 281 -9.36 -23.44 -42.94
C VAL A 281 -9.15 -21.94 -43.25
N PRO A 282 -9.07 -21.52 -44.53
CA PRO A 282 -8.81 -20.13 -44.88
C PRO A 282 -9.96 -19.23 -44.48
N PRO A 283 -9.69 -17.93 -44.21
CA PRO A 283 -10.67 -17.01 -43.61
C PRO A 283 -11.78 -16.67 -44.63
N GLN A 284 -13.01 -17.04 -44.31
CA GLN A 284 -14.20 -16.40 -44.88
C GLN A 284 -14.55 -15.17 -44.04
N ALA A 285 -14.77 -14.07 -44.71
CA ALA A 285 -15.19 -12.82 -44.12
C ALA A 285 -16.58 -12.95 -43.48
N ASP A 286 -16.60 -13.06 -42.14
CA ASP A 286 -17.84 -13.09 -41.39
C ASP A 286 -18.26 -11.66 -41.03
N THR A 287 -19.42 -11.28 -41.55
CA THR A 287 -20.17 -10.12 -41.13
C THR A 287 -20.51 -10.23 -39.63
N PHE A 288 -20.02 -9.28 -38.85
CA PHE A 288 -20.30 -9.15 -37.41
C PHE A 288 -21.81 -9.03 -37.17
N SER A 289 -22.46 -10.11 -36.76
CA SER A 289 -23.80 -10.06 -36.17
C SER A 289 -23.62 -9.85 -34.64
N ARG A 290 -23.87 -8.62 -34.18
CA ARG A 290 -23.96 -8.28 -32.76
C ARG A 290 -25.00 -9.18 -32.08
N PRO A 291 -24.70 -9.86 -30.94
CA PRO A 291 -25.69 -10.65 -30.21
C PRO A 291 -26.79 -9.68 -29.71
N ARG A 292 -27.99 -9.85 -30.26
CA ARG A 292 -29.20 -9.19 -29.73
C ARG A 292 -29.56 -9.87 -28.41
N TRP A 293 -29.16 -9.29 -27.29
CA TRP A 293 -29.70 -9.65 -25.99
C TRP A 293 -31.22 -9.46 -26.02
N SER A 294 -32.00 -10.51 -25.71
CA SER A 294 -33.45 -10.33 -25.60
C SER A 294 -33.71 -9.32 -24.47
N GLY A 295 -34.56 -8.31 -24.73
CA GLY A 295 -34.84 -7.22 -23.76
C GLY A 295 -35.24 -7.73 -22.37
N ARG A 296 -35.75 -8.96 -22.26
CA ARG A 296 -36.06 -9.61 -20.97
C ARG A 296 -34.82 -9.97 -20.16
N ARG A 297 -33.70 -10.43 -20.80
CA ARG A 297 -32.45 -10.74 -20.08
C ARG A 297 -31.75 -9.45 -19.62
N LEU A 298 -31.76 -8.42 -20.43
CA LEU A 298 -31.22 -7.09 -20.05
C LEU A 298 -32.03 -6.51 -18.89
N ALA A 299 -33.36 -6.56 -18.94
CA ALA A 299 -34.22 -6.09 -17.86
C ALA A 299 -33.99 -6.88 -16.55
N PHE A 300 -33.76 -8.19 -16.61
CA PHE A 300 -33.46 -9.00 -15.45
C PHE A 300 -32.08 -8.66 -14.82
N VAL A 301 -31.05 -8.45 -15.65
CA VAL A 301 -29.71 -8.03 -15.17
C VAL A 301 -29.78 -6.65 -14.53
N VAL A 302 -30.48 -5.68 -15.16
CA VAL A 302 -30.67 -4.35 -14.59
C VAL A 302 -31.42 -4.40 -13.27
N ALA A 303 -32.48 -5.20 -13.17
CA ALA A 303 -33.23 -5.38 -11.92
C ALA A 303 -32.36 -6.01 -10.84
N LEU A 304 -31.56 -7.03 -11.15
CA LEU A 304 -30.65 -7.67 -10.20
C LEU A 304 -29.60 -6.69 -9.70
N VAL A 305 -28.95 -5.94 -10.58
CA VAL A 305 -27.96 -4.91 -10.23
C VAL A 305 -28.57 -3.82 -9.33
N THR A 306 -29.80 -3.38 -9.65
CA THR A 306 -30.52 -2.39 -8.82
C THR A 306 -30.81 -2.93 -7.42
N VAL A 307 -31.26 -4.19 -7.30
CA VAL A 307 -31.48 -4.84 -5.99
C VAL A 307 -30.20 -4.96 -5.18
N LEU A 308 -29.08 -5.36 -5.81
CA LEU A 308 -27.78 -5.48 -5.14
C LEU A 308 -27.25 -4.10 -4.68
N MET A 309 -27.39 -3.06 -5.53
CA MET A 309 -27.01 -1.69 -5.18
C MET A 309 -27.85 -1.14 -4.00
N THR A 310 -29.17 -1.36 -4.01
CA THR A 310 -30.04 -0.92 -2.92
C THR A 310 -29.77 -1.69 -1.63
N ALA A 311 -29.53 -3.00 -1.70
CA ALA A 311 -29.14 -3.81 -0.54
C ALA A 311 -27.79 -3.34 0.02
N GLY A 312 -26.77 -3.08 -0.81
CA GLY A 312 -25.49 -2.53 -0.39
C GLY A 312 -25.62 -1.17 0.30
N LEU A 313 -26.44 -0.27 -0.25
CA LEU A 313 -26.74 1.04 0.36
C LEU A 313 -27.42 0.91 1.72
N LEU A 314 -28.36 0.00 1.88
CA LEU A 314 -29.07 -0.23 3.14
C LEU A 314 -28.12 -0.84 4.19
N ILE A 315 -27.28 -1.79 3.81
CA ILE A 315 -26.28 -2.41 4.70
C ILE A 315 -25.24 -1.35 5.11
N GLY A 316 -24.69 -0.60 4.15
CA GLY A 316 -23.76 0.49 4.44
C GLY A 316 -24.34 1.53 5.40
N ARG A 317 -25.62 1.94 5.18
CA ARG A 317 -26.32 2.85 6.08
C ARG A 317 -26.55 2.25 7.49
N ALA A 318 -26.79 0.94 7.58
CA ALA A 318 -26.95 0.26 8.86
C ALA A 318 -25.62 0.24 9.63
N ILE A 319 -24.50 -0.10 8.97
CA ILE A 319 -23.16 -0.11 9.56
C ILE A 319 -22.76 1.31 10.02
N ILE A 320 -22.98 2.33 9.19
CA ILE A 320 -22.69 3.72 9.57
C ILE A 320 -23.48 4.11 10.81
N ARG A 321 -24.76 3.75 10.89
CA ARG A 321 -25.63 4.12 12.01
C ARG A 321 -25.41 3.31 13.30
N SER A 322 -24.68 2.22 13.27
CA SER A 322 -24.32 1.43 14.45
C SER A 322 -23.07 1.93 15.19
N ASN A 323 -22.30 2.84 14.58
CA ASN A 323 -21.10 3.39 15.18
C ASN A 323 -21.36 4.72 15.90
N TYR A 324 -20.72 4.89 17.05
CA TYR A 324 -20.77 6.09 17.87
C TYR A 324 -19.36 6.49 18.30
N TYR A 325 -19.12 7.79 18.46
CA TYR A 325 -17.83 8.33 18.94
C TYR A 325 -18.03 9.68 19.60
N VAL A 326 -17.10 10.08 20.47
CA VAL A 326 -17.12 11.39 21.13
C VAL A 326 -16.32 12.39 20.32
N ALA A 327 -16.92 13.53 20.00
CA ALA A 327 -16.27 14.61 19.27
C ALA A 327 -16.81 15.99 19.65
N ASP A 328 -16.14 17.03 19.17
CA ASP A 328 -16.61 18.40 19.26
C ASP A 328 -17.76 18.64 18.27
N TYR A 329 -18.87 19.15 18.78
CA TYR A 329 -19.96 19.68 17.98
C TYR A 329 -20.35 21.06 18.46
N ALA A 330 -20.09 22.07 17.65
CA ALA A 330 -20.37 23.48 17.96
C ALA A 330 -19.78 23.96 19.31
N GLY A 331 -18.58 23.50 19.65
CA GLY A 331 -17.89 23.86 20.89
C GLY A 331 -18.31 23.05 22.12
N SER A 332 -19.16 22.04 21.96
CA SER A 332 -19.66 21.16 23.04
C SER A 332 -19.22 19.73 22.82
N VAL A 333 -18.87 19.02 23.89
CA VAL A 333 -18.51 17.61 23.85
C VAL A 333 -19.77 16.78 23.65
N SER A 334 -19.83 16.09 22.50
CA SER A 334 -21.05 15.38 22.07
C SER A 334 -20.72 13.99 21.58
N ILE A 335 -21.67 13.05 21.78
CA ILE A 335 -21.63 11.73 21.15
C ILE A 335 -22.23 11.87 19.75
N MET A 336 -21.41 11.62 18.77
CA MET A 336 -21.78 11.61 17.36
C MET A 336 -22.18 10.19 16.94
N ARG A 337 -23.22 10.08 16.11
CA ARG A 337 -23.64 8.82 15.50
C ARG A 337 -23.20 8.79 14.04
N GLY A 338 -22.45 7.79 13.65
CA GLY A 338 -21.92 7.66 12.29
C GLY A 338 -20.41 7.47 12.26
N ILE A 339 -19.80 7.73 11.11
CA ILE A 339 -18.36 7.65 10.87
C ILE A 339 -17.82 9.05 10.62
N GLN A 340 -16.62 9.35 11.11
CA GLN A 340 -15.94 10.61 10.84
C GLN A 340 -15.66 10.74 9.35
N GLY A 341 -16.05 11.87 8.75
CA GLY A 341 -15.83 12.17 7.35
C GLY A 341 -17.07 12.63 6.60
N SER A 342 -16.89 12.94 5.34
CA SER A 342 -17.95 13.30 4.40
C SER A 342 -17.80 12.50 3.11
N LEU A 343 -18.91 12.09 2.50
CA LEU A 343 -18.95 11.44 1.20
C LEU A 343 -19.76 12.32 0.24
N LEU A 344 -19.18 12.72 -0.88
CA LEU A 344 -19.82 13.59 -1.87
C LEU A 344 -20.38 14.91 -1.27
N GLY A 345 -19.65 15.47 -0.28
CA GLY A 345 -20.08 16.71 0.40
C GLY A 345 -21.18 16.54 1.46
N MET A 346 -21.64 15.32 1.72
CA MET A 346 -22.61 15.00 2.76
C MET A 346 -21.91 14.43 3.99
N SER A 347 -22.13 15.00 5.21
CA SER A 347 -21.55 14.45 6.43
C SER A 347 -22.14 13.07 6.74
N LEU A 348 -21.28 12.10 7.07
CA LEU A 348 -21.66 10.73 7.43
C LEU A 348 -21.95 10.57 8.93
N HIS A 349 -21.99 11.66 9.67
CA HIS A 349 -22.23 11.70 11.11
C HIS A 349 -23.25 12.77 11.47
N GLN A 350 -23.92 12.56 12.60
CA GLN A 350 -24.86 13.53 13.18
C GLN A 350 -24.76 13.50 14.71
N PRO A 351 -24.98 14.62 15.40
CA PRO A 351 -25.00 14.63 16.85
C PRO A 351 -26.16 13.77 17.36
N TYR A 352 -25.92 12.98 18.42
CA TYR A 352 -26.86 12.04 18.99
C TYR A 352 -27.20 12.38 20.47
N LEU A 353 -26.13 12.46 21.31
CA LEU A 353 -26.28 12.85 22.72
C LEU A 353 -25.25 13.96 23.04
N MET A 354 -25.61 14.85 23.95
CA MET A 354 -24.73 15.92 24.45
C MET A 354 -24.44 15.70 25.92
N GLY A 355 -23.19 15.92 26.33
CA GLY A 355 -22.81 15.91 27.74
C GLY A 355 -23.30 17.16 28.44
N CYS A 356 -23.96 17.01 29.59
CA CYS A 356 -24.42 18.09 30.46
C CYS A 356 -23.91 17.88 31.88
N LEU A 357 -23.28 18.93 32.45
CA LEU A 357 -22.71 18.91 33.79
C LEU A 357 -23.61 19.65 34.77
N SER A 358 -23.95 19.00 35.90
CA SER A 358 -24.60 19.66 37.01
C SER A 358 -23.63 20.57 37.78
N PRO A 359 -24.09 21.48 38.65
CA PRO A 359 -23.21 22.28 39.51
C PRO A 359 -22.32 21.45 40.44
N ARG A 360 -22.57 20.17 40.58
CA ARG A 360 -21.73 19.20 41.33
C ARG A 360 -20.81 18.37 40.45
N ASN A 361 -20.66 18.75 39.17
CA ASN A 361 -19.90 18.02 38.16
C ASN A 361 -20.42 16.60 37.87
N GLU A 362 -21.69 16.32 38.15
CA GLU A 362 -22.34 15.05 37.76
C GLU A 362 -22.75 15.12 36.29
N LEU A 363 -22.30 14.13 35.49
CA LEU A 363 -22.63 14.05 34.08
C LEU A 363 -24.02 13.53 33.85
N SER A 364 -24.83 14.29 33.14
CA SER A 364 -26.13 13.89 32.58
C SER A 364 -26.03 13.89 31.05
N GLN A 365 -26.84 13.10 30.37
CA GLN A 365 -26.90 13.01 28.93
C GLN A 365 -28.20 13.59 28.42
N ILE A 366 -28.12 14.44 27.40
CA ILE A 366 -29.30 15.07 26.79
C ILE A 366 -29.32 14.69 25.31
N SER A 367 -30.50 14.27 24.80
CA SER A 367 -30.65 14.00 23.37
C SER A 367 -30.55 15.30 22.56
N TYR A 368 -29.84 15.24 21.44
CA TYR A 368 -29.74 16.39 20.55
C TYR A 368 -31.12 16.84 20.03
N GLY A 369 -31.43 18.13 20.16
CA GLY A 369 -32.70 18.71 19.73
C GLY A 369 -33.83 18.68 20.78
N GLN A 370 -33.63 18.16 21.97
CA GLN A 370 -34.58 18.30 23.07
C GLN A 370 -34.34 19.62 23.82
N SER A 371 -35.29 20.55 23.73
CA SER A 371 -35.34 21.77 24.54
C SER A 371 -35.92 21.44 25.90
N GLY A 372 -35.10 20.96 26.86
CA GLY A 372 -35.57 20.63 28.20
C GLY A 372 -34.69 19.57 28.87
N GLY A 373 -33.46 19.92 29.20
CA GLY A 373 -32.66 19.18 30.16
C GLY A 373 -33.05 19.48 31.61
N PRO A 374 -32.46 18.78 32.61
CA PRO A 374 -32.61 19.14 34.01
C PRO A 374 -32.33 20.63 34.21
N LEU A 375 -33.18 21.31 34.97
CA LEU A 375 -33.21 22.77 35.15
C LEU A 375 -31.86 23.40 35.61
N ASP A 376 -30.88 22.60 36.05
CA ASP A 376 -29.61 23.03 36.65
C ASP A 376 -28.35 22.47 35.97
N CYS A 377 -28.38 22.12 34.69
CA CYS A 377 -27.18 21.63 34.03
C CYS A 377 -26.71 22.50 32.85
N HIS A 378 -25.39 22.64 32.65
CA HIS A 378 -24.77 23.33 31.51
C HIS A 378 -24.11 22.33 30.60
N LEU A 379 -24.15 22.60 29.28
CA LEU A 379 -23.49 21.75 28.29
C LEU A 379 -21.99 21.71 28.57
N MET A 380 -21.41 20.51 28.57
CA MET A 380 -19.98 20.29 28.69
C MET A 380 -19.28 20.87 27.47
N LYS A 381 -18.56 21.98 27.66
CA LYS A 381 -17.85 22.65 26.60
C LYS A 381 -16.45 22.06 26.41
N LEU A 382 -15.94 22.18 25.22
CA LEU A 382 -14.55 21.80 24.93
C LEU A 382 -13.55 22.57 25.81
N GLU A 383 -13.89 23.81 26.20
CA GLU A 383 -13.08 24.67 27.07
C GLU A 383 -13.00 24.16 28.52
N ASP A 384 -13.93 23.33 28.96
CA ASP A 384 -13.95 22.77 30.31
C ASP A 384 -12.93 21.64 30.49
N LEU A 385 -12.40 21.09 29.36
CA LEU A 385 -11.41 20.03 29.37
C LEU A 385 -9.97 20.55 29.46
N ARG A 386 -9.05 19.72 29.92
CA ARG A 386 -7.60 20.00 29.89
C ARG A 386 -7.07 20.04 28.45
N PRO A 387 -5.98 20.77 28.14
CA PRO A 387 -5.47 20.94 26.79
C PRO A 387 -5.23 19.66 25.97
N PRO A 388 -4.65 18.58 26.53
CA PRO A 388 -4.43 17.34 25.77
C PRO A 388 -5.74 16.65 25.36
N GLU A 389 -6.75 16.63 26.23
CA GLU A 389 -8.05 16.01 25.97
C GLU A 389 -8.87 16.85 24.99
N ARG A 390 -8.72 18.16 24.98
CA ARG A 390 -9.33 19.04 23.95
C ARG A 390 -8.88 18.64 22.55
N ALA A 391 -7.59 18.35 22.39
CA ALA A 391 -7.04 17.94 21.09
C ALA A 391 -7.61 16.58 20.65
N GLN A 392 -7.73 15.64 21.59
CA GLN A 392 -8.31 14.31 21.32
C GLN A 392 -9.78 14.39 20.92
N VAL A 393 -10.60 15.15 21.69
CA VAL A 393 -12.03 15.33 21.39
C VAL A 393 -12.22 16.07 20.06
N ARG A 394 -11.34 17.01 19.73
CA ARG A 394 -11.39 17.72 18.45
C ARG A 394 -11.05 16.81 17.28
N ALA A 395 -10.10 15.91 17.46
CA ALA A 395 -9.76 14.87 16.48
C ALA A 395 -10.82 13.76 16.41
N GLY A 396 -11.68 13.62 17.44
CA GLY A 396 -12.65 12.55 17.63
C GLY A 396 -12.01 11.32 18.29
N LEU A 397 -12.65 10.82 19.34
CA LEU A 397 -12.24 9.60 20.02
C LEU A 397 -12.54 8.36 19.18
N PRO A 398 -11.90 7.21 19.46
CA PRO A 398 -12.15 5.97 18.72
C PRO A 398 -13.63 5.60 18.67
N ALA A 399 -14.13 5.26 17.48
CA ALA A 399 -15.50 4.85 17.28
C ALA A 399 -15.75 3.47 17.87
N GLY A 400 -16.95 3.26 18.42
CA GLY A 400 -17.37 2.00 19.04
C GLY A 400 -18.88 1.90 19.15
N THR A 401 -19.35 1.13 20.12
CA THR A 401 -20.78 1.05 20.48
C THR A 401 -21.24 2.31 21.21
N LEU A 402 -22.55 2.48 21.38
CA LEU A 402 -23.09 3.59 22.16
C LEU A 402 -22.60 3.55 23.63
N ASP A 403 -22.51 2.37 24.22
CA ASP A 403 -22.04 2.20 25.59
C ASP A 403 -20.55 2.57 25.74
N ASP A 404 -19.71 2.26 24.75
CA ASP A 404 -18.31 2.68 24.72
C ASP A 404 -18.21 4.22 24.67
N ALA A 405 -18.97 4.86 23.79
CA ALA A 405 -18.98 6.31 23.67
C ALA A 405 -19.49 7.01 24.95
N ILE A 406 -20.50 6.43 25.62
CA ILE A 406 -20.99 6.89 26.94
C ILE A 406 -19.88 6.70 28.00
N GLY A 407 -19.16 5.58 27.96
CA GLY A 407 -18.01 5.31 28.84
C GLY A 407 -16.92 6.37 28.69
N GLN A 408 -16.51 6.64 27.45
CA GLN A 408 -15.53 7.69 27.12
C GLN A 408 -15.97 9.08 27.61
N LEU A 409 -17.24 9.44 27.40
CA LEU A 409 -17.79 10.71 27.89
C LEU A 409 -17.77 10.82 29.41
N ARG A 410 -18.06 9.73 30.13
CA ARG A 410 -17.98 9.67 31.59
C ARG A 410 -16.55 9.80 32.09
N GLU A 411 -15.61 9.14 31.44
CA GLU A 411 -14.20 9.23 31.77
C GLU A 411 -13.64 10.64 31.58
N LEU A 412 -14.02 11.32 30.50
CA LEU A 412 -13.70 12.73 30.28
C LEU A 412 -14.28 13.63 31.40
N ALA A 413 -15.51 13.41 31.78
CA ALA A 413 -16.16 14.18 32.86
C ALA A 413 -15.54 13.92 34.23
N ALA A 414 -15.09 12.69 34.52
CA ALA A 414 -14.48 12.35 35.81
C ALA A 414 -13.05 12.81 35.98
N ASN A 415 -12.23 12.70 34.91
CA ASN A 415 -10.78 12.80 35.03
C ASN A 415 -10.17 13.99 34.30
N SER A 416 -10.89 14.64 33.39
CA SER A 416 -10.31 15.58 32.43
C SER A 416 -10.85 17.01 32.52
N LEU A 417 -11.77 17.29 33.45
CA LEU A 417 -12.29 18.62 33.68
C LEU A 417 -11.24 19.54 34.34
N LEU A 418 -11.25 20.80 33.96
CA LEU A 418 -10.52 21.85 34.67
C LEU A 418 -11.17 22.12 36.05
N PRO A 419 -10.38 22.45 37.09
CA PRO A 419 -10.93 22.83 38.37
C PRO A 419 -11.80 24.08 38.21
N PRO A 420 -12.94 24.18 38.94
CA PRO A 420 -13.82 25.35 38.86
C PRO A 420 -13.04 26.61 39.22
N CYS A 421 -13.23 27.68 38.45
CA CYS A 421 -12.64 28.97 38.78
C CYS A 421 -13.09 29.40 40.20
N PRO A 422 -12.14 29.83 41.07
CA PRO A 422 -12.52 30.39 42.38
C PRO A 422 -13.44 31.58 42.15
N ALA A 423 -14.60 31.57 42.86
CA ALA A 423 -15.54 32.70 42.81
C ALA A 423 -14.79 34.03 43.07
N PRO A 424 -15.10 35.12 42.37
CA PRO A 424 -14.48 36.40 42.61
C PRO A 424 -14.76 36.78 44.05
N ARG A 425 -13.72 37.00 44.85
CA ARG A 425 -13.85 37.54 46.22
C ARG A 425 -14.66 38.80 46.13
N ALA A 426 -15.78 38.83 46.82
CA ALA A 426 -16.59 40.02 46.99
C ALA A 426 -15.68 41.15 47.57
N THR A 427 -15.41 42.13 46.75
CA THR A 427 -14.72 43.36 47.20
C THR A 427 -15.69 44.09 48.09
N SER A 428 -15.35 44.17 49.38
CA SER A 428 -16.03 45.04 50.34
C SER A 428 -16.00 46.48 49.84
N PRO A 429 -17.06 47.28 50.06
CA PRO A 429 -17.09 48.66 49.59
C PRO A 429 -16.06 49.52 50.32
N PRO A 430 -15.49 50.56 49.68
CA PRO A 430 -14.45 51.41 50.30
C PRO A 430 -14.98 52.24 51.44
N GLY A 431 -14.37 52.06 52.62
CA GLY A 431 -14.61 52.87 53.79
C GLY A 431 -14.05 54.30 53.60
N ARG A 432 -14.81 55.24 54.11
CA ARG A 432 -14.64 56.70 54.12
C ARG A 432 -13.25 57.15 54.65
N PRO A 433 -12.61 58.22 54.13
CA PRO A 433 -11.28 58.66 54.57
C PRO A 433 -11.34 59.41 55.87
N ALA A 434 -10.40 59.15 56.78
CA ALA A 434 -10.11 59.97 57.96
C ALA A 434 -8.95 61.01 57.69
N PRO A 435 -8.92 62.15 58.37
CA PRO A 435 -8.13 63.30 58.01
C PRO A 435 -6.61 63.24 58.46
N PRO A 436 -5.75 64.12 57.97
CA PRO A 436 -4.31 64.01 58.09
C PRO A 436 -3.72 64.51 59.41
N THR A 437 -2.67 63.87 59.92
CA THR A 437 -1.78 64.37 60.93
C THR A 437 -0.37 64.42 60.38
N THR A 438 0.18 65.55 60.61
CA THR A 438 1.48 66.17 60.20
C THR A 438 2.70 65.58 60.93
N SER A 439 3.84 65.72 60.24
CA SER A 439 5.25 65.84 60.71
C SER A 439 5.88 64.59 61.33
N GLU A 440 7.09 64.18 61.01
CA GLU A 440 8.31 64.91 61.06
C GLU A 440 9.46 64.20 60.33
N THR A 441 10.31 64.91 59.74
CA THR A 441 11.60 64.75 59.14
C THR A 441 12.58 63.87 59.91
N THR A 442 13.36 63.06 59.26
CA THR A 442 14.83 63.01 59.38
C THR A 442 15.46 62.06 58.32
N GLU A 443 16.22 62.60 57.40
CA GLU A 443 17.35 62.04 56.67
C GLU A 443 18.62 62.10 57.55
N PRO A 444 19.80 61.60 57.13
CA PRO A 444 20.24 60.60 56.19
C PRO A 444 21.36 59.67 56.80
N ASN A 445 21.82 58.65 56.06
CA ASN A 445 23.25 58.43 55.79
C ASN A 445 23.51 57.13 55.03
N VAL A 446 23.98 57.19 53.83
CA VAL A 446 25.30 56.94 53.22
C VAL A 446 26.10 55.77 53.85
N THR A 447 26.36 54.70 53.06
CA THR A 447 27.68 54.33 52.55
C THR A 447 27.64 52.90 51.89
N SER A 448 28.01 52.93 50.66
CA SER A 448 29.12 52.22 49.95
C SER A 448 29.15 50.70 49.91
N SER A 449 29.15 50.23 48.69
CA SER A 449 29.81 49.08 48.06
C SER A 449 31.28 48.88 48.51
N PRO A 450 32.04 47.85 48.20
CA PRO A 450 31.89 46.75 47.18
C PRO A 450 32.44 45.39 47.64
N ALA A 451 32.16 44.37 46.92
CA ALA A 451 33.11 43.48 46.27
C ALA A 451 32.30 42.39 45.49
#